data_fde6bf02bdc177788dff3466074de3f0
#
_entry.id   fde6bf02bdc177788dff3466074de3f0
#
_cell.length_a   1.000
_cell.length_b   1.000
_cell.length_c   1.000
_cell.angle_alpha   90.00
_cell.angle_beta   90.00
_cell.angle_gamma   90.00
#
_symmetry.space_group_name_H-M   'P 1'
#
loop_
_entity.id
_entity.type
_entity.pdbx_description
1 polymer ?
#
loop_
_entity_poly.entity_id
_entity_poly.type
_entity_poly.pdbx_seq_one_letter_code
_entity_poly.pdbx_strand_id
1 'polypeptide(L)'
;MQKSRALYPHPFSRAYWRDAASELKDTKMLVVTALLTALRIAMKPLAIPLAPQLSIQTAMLATALGAMIFGPVVAIPTAMISDTIGFFLYPTGDYFLPFMLTEIASTMIYALCLYRCKVTPTRVMLSRFFICLFVNIVLQQLIFAWWYVYIGSPEKAKNQILGIMGMARILKNLAFFPIESVVLTLFLRVMVPVTNRMGLTYTGSDAKDALKFTGKQIATLTVLLVVGCGCAFGYMQYYYNTTNLIVGSSDEYRYGENTTVAQAVADSDPAYADETLVAIVTKSSKKFLGSEMHYTAICYRVDPEGLSAYSLTGCETGEQKLEAIRAMSKTPASKAAEAGALEEIGTATVVINEKTGQVISCQLEK
;
A
#
# COMPACT_ATOMS: atom_id res chain seq x y z
N MET A 1 -10.61 -3.60 45.15
CA MET A 1 -10.94 -4.95 44.69
C MET A 1 -9.68 -5.58 44.06
N GLN A 2 -9.24 -6.72 44.57
CA GLN A 2 -8.08 -7.42 44.00
C GLN A 2 -8.49 -8.01 42.66
N LYS A 3 -7.84 -7.56 41.56
CA LYS A 3 -8.16 -7.98 40.21
C LYS A 3 -7.96 -9.50 40.08
N SER A 4 -8.94 -10.21 39.56
CA SER A 4 -8.81 -11.63 39.25
C SER A 4 -7.60 -11.88 38.37
N ARG A 5 -6.70 -12.77 38.81
CA ARG A 5 -5.52 -13.20 38.05
C ARG A 5 -5.80 -14.48 37.26
N ALA A 6 -7.07 -14.75 36.96
CA ALA A 6 -7.46 -15.94 36.23
C ALA A 6 -6.92 -15.87 34.77
N LEU A 7 -6.31 -16.96 34.35
CA LEU A 7 -5.93 -17.20 32.96
C LEU A 7 -6.99 -18.06 32.28
N TYR A 8 -7.28 -17.75 31.03
CA TYR A 8 -8.25 -18.49 30.25
C TYR A 8 -7.56 -19.21 29.09
N PRO A 9 -7.72 -20.52 28.94
CA PRO A 9 -7.14 -21.29 27.86
C PRO A 9 -7.78 -20.92 26.49
N HIS A 10 -9.04 -20.50 26.51
CA HIS A 10 -9.82 -20.10 25.33
C HIS A 10 -10.82 -18.99 25.66
N PRO A 11 -11.27 -18.18 24.66
CA PRO A 11 -12.14 -17.02 24.87
C PRO A 11 -13.64 -17.37 24.99
N PHE A 12 -14.03 -18.66 24.99
CA PHE A 12 -15.44 -19.07 24.94
C PHE A 12 -16.13 -19.13 26.32
N SER A 13 -15.43 -18.80 27.41
CA SER A 13 -16.03 -18.86 28.76
C SER A 13 -16.75 -17.54 29.10
N ARG A 14 -17.91 -17.64 29.79
CA ARG A 14 -18.63 -16.46 30.28
C ARG A 14 -17.80 -15.60 31.23
N ALA A 15 -16.93 -16.23 32.00
CA ALA A 15 -16.03 -15.53 32.92
C ALA A 15 -15.02 -14.65 32.18
N TYR A 16 -14.49 -15.12 31.05
CA TYR A 16 -13.60 -14.34 30.20
C TYR A 16 -14.25 -13.01 29.76
N TRP A 17 -15.47 -13.06 29.24
CA TRP A 17 -16.18 -11.88 28.74
C TRP A 17 -16.63 -10.94 29.88
N ARG A 18 -17.05 -11.52 31.02
CA ARG A 18 -17.37 -10.72 32.21
C ARG A 18 -16.14 -9.98 32.74
N ASP A 19 -15.00 -10.62 32.78
CA ASP A 19 -13.75 -10.01 33.20
C ASP A 19 -13.30 -8.93 32.19
N ALA A 20 -13.41 -9.19 30.88
CA ALA A 20 -13.14 -8.20 29.86
C ALA A 20 -14.07 -6.98 29.95
N ALA A 21 -15.35 -7.17 30.26
CA ALA A 21 -16.29 -6.06 30.48
C ALA A 21 -15.97 -5.27 31.76
N SER A 22 -15.41 -5.92 32.80
CA SER A 22 -15.03 -5.25 34.04
C SER A 22 -13.86 -4.27 33.86
N GLU A 23 -13.06 -4.41 32.81
CA GLU A 23 -11.96 -3.48 32.50
C GLU A 23 -12.47 -2.06 32.20
N LEU A 24 -13.71 -1.90 31.71
CA LEU A 24 -14.34 -0.60 31.51
C LEU A 24 -14.63 0.17 32.81
N LYS A 25 -14.64 -0.53 33.95
CA LYS A 25 -14.92 0.07 35.26
C LYS A 25 -13.65 0.47 36.02
N ASP A 26 -12.48 0.08 35.54
CA ASP A 26 -11.19 0.34 36.18
C ASP A 26 -10.58 1.63 35.56
N THR A 27 -10.55 2.70 36.34
CA THR A 27 -10.00 4.00 35.91
C THR A 27 -8.55 3.89 35.45
N LYS A 28 -7.70 3.06 36.13
CA LYS A 28 -6.31 2.83 35.71
C LYS A 28 -6.27 2.22 34.30
N MET A 29 -7.14 1.24 34.04
CA MET A 29 -7.22 0.60 32.73
C MET A 29 -7.71 1.57 31.64
N LEU A 30 -8.68 2.43 31.95
CA LEU A 30 -9.16 3.45 31.00
C LEU A 30 -8.06 4.44 30.63
N VAL A 31 -7.28 4.92 31.61
CA VAL A 31 -6.15 5.83 31.35
C VAL A 31 -5.09 5.16 30.46
N VAL A 32 -4.69 3.93 30.80
CA VAL A 32 -3.72 3.16 29.99
C VAL A 32 -4.25 2.91 28.60
N THR A 33 -5.55 2.60 28.47
CA THR A 33 -6.22 2.41 27.17
C THR A 33 -6.16 3.68 26.33
N ALA A 34 -6.44 4.86 26.92
CA ALA A 34 -6.37 6.14 26.23
C ALA A 34 -4.94 6.44 25.75
N LEU A 35 -3.92 6.21 26.60
CA LEU A 35 -2.51 6.39 26.24
C LEU A 35 -2.07 5.45 25.10
N LEU A 36 -2.45 4.18 25.14
CA LEU A 36 -2.12 3.22 24.09
C LEU A 36 -2.87 3.51 22.78
N THR A 37 -4.10 4.03 22.87
CA THR A 37 -4.85 4.46 21.69
C THR A 37 -4.19 5.69 21.05
N ALA A 38 -3.77 6.67 21.86
CA ALA A 38 -3.02 7.82 21.38
C ALA A 38 -1.68 7.42 20.75
N LEU A 39 -0.95 6.50 21.39
CA LEU A 39 0.30 5.93 20.84
C LEU A 39 0.06 5.24 19.50
N ARG A 40 -1.01 4.44 19.39
CA ARG A 40 -1.38 3.77 18.14
C ARG A 40 -1.64 4.79 17.02
N ILE A 41 -2.36 5.88 17.31
CA ILE A 41 -2.64 6.93 16.34
C ILE A 41 -1.33 7.62 15.92
N ALA A 42 -0.45 7.97 16.87
CA ALA A 42 0.84 8.57 16.61
C ALA A 42 1.78 7.68 15.79
N MET A 43 1.63 6.35 15.89
CA MET A 43 2.42 5.39 15.13
C MET A 43 1.88 5.11 13.71
N LYS A 44 0.67 5.57 13.35
CA LYS A 44 0.12 5.35 11.99
C LYS A 44 1.03 5.85 10.87
N PRO A 45 1.59 7.08 10.91
CA PRO A 45 2.51 7.56 9.87
C PRO A 45 3.90 6.92 9.94
N LEU A 46 4.25 6.25 11.04
CA LEU A 46 5.56 5.61 11.21
C LEU A 46 5.55 4.21 10.58
N ALA A 47 5.47 4.14 9.27
CA ALA A 47 5.63 2.89 8.53
C ALA A 47 7.10 2.67 8.18
N ILE A 48 7.60 1.44 8.30
CA ILE A 48 8.94 1.06 7.87
C ILE A 48 8.86 0.65 6.40
N PRO A 49 9.36 1.46 5.45
CA PRO A 49 9.35 1.12 4.04
C PRO A 49 10.39 0.02 3.77
N LEU A 50 9.98 -1.06 3.15
CA LEU A 50 10.87 -2.14 2.70
C LEU A 50 11.08 -2.09 1.18
N ALA A 51 10.07 -1.63 0.43
CA ALA A 51 10.11 -1.44 -1.02
C ALA A 51 9.01 -0.45 -1.42
N PRO A 52 9.01 0.07 -2.66
CA PRO A 52 7.90 0.87 -3.17
C PRO A 52 6.56 0.17 -2.92
N GLN A 53 5.63 0.84 -2.24
CA GLN A 53 4.31 0.33 -1.82
C GLN A 53 4.32 -0.84 -0.81
N LEU A 54 5.48 -1.23 -0.29
CA LEU A 54 5.65 -2.27 0.71
C LEU A 54 6.19 -1.68 2.01
N SER A 55 5.35 -1.59 3.03
CA SER A 55 5.73 -1.07 4.35
C SER A 55 5.17 -1.92 5.48
N ILE A 56 5.92 -2.04 6.56
CA ILE A 56 5.47 -2.62 7.82
C ILE A 56 4.82 -1.52 8.64
N GLN A 57 3.56 -1.73 9.00
CA GLN A 57 2.81 -0.80 9.84
C GLN A 57 3.19 -0.97 11.31
N THR A 58 3.94 -0.03 11.87
CA THR A 58 4.40 -0.11 13.28
C THR A 58 3.25 -0.02 14.27
N ALA A 59 2.13 0.60 13.92
CA ALA A 59 0.94 0.71 14.74
C ALA A 59 0.39 -0.65 15.21
N MET A 60 0.69 -1.76 14.49
CA MET A 60 0.30 -3.12 14.91
C MET A 60 0.86 -3.49 16.29
N LEU A 61 2.03 -2.95 16.68
CA LEU A 61 2.68 -3.23 17.97
C LEU A 61 1.85 -2.64 19.12
N ALA A 62 1.46 -1.37 19.00
CA ALA A 62 0.60 -0.71 19.98
C ALA A 62 -0.80 -1.35 20.01
N THR A 63 -1.34 -1.77 18.86
CA THR A 63 -2.62 -2.47 18.75
C THR A 63 -2.60 -3.81 19.51
N ALA A 64 -1.58 -4.64 19.28
CA ALA A 64 -1.46 -5.94 19.92
C ALA A 64 -1.24 -5.82 21.44
N LEU A 65 -0.38 -4.87 21.86
CA LEU A 65 -0.13 -4.58 23.27
C LEU A 65 -1.41 -4.10 23.97
N GLY A 66 -2.10 -3.13 23.38
CA GLY A 66 -3.36 -2.65 23.92
C GLY A 66 -4.42 -3.75 24.04
N ALA A 67 -4.66 -4.47 22.95
CA ALA A 67 -5.61 -5.59 22.93
C ALA A 67 -5.30 -6.67 24.00
N MET A 68 -4.01 -6.95 24.23
CA MET A 68 -3.57 -7.85 25.30
C MET A 68 -3.89 -7.33 26.70
N ILE A 69 -3.80 -6.01 26.91
CA ILE A 69 -4.00 -5.37 28.21
C ILE A 69 -5.50 -5.20 28.52
N PHE A 70 -6.26 -4.62 27.62
CA PHE A 70 -7.65 -4.22 27.90
C PHE A 70 -8.72 -5.19 27.40
N GLY A 71 -8.33 -6.20 26.60
CA GLY A 71 -9.24 -7.27 26.17
C GLY A 71 -10.27 -6.89 25.12
N PRO A 72 -11.13 -7.85 24.71
CA PRO A 72 -11.99 -7.71 23.52
C PRO A 72 -13.11 -6.66 23.67
N VAL A 73 -13.64 -6.45 24.85
CA VAL A 73 -14.77 -5.51 25.04
C VAL A 73 -14.32 -4.05 24.85
N VAL A 74 -13.13 -3.71 25.34
CA VAL A 74 -12.54 -2.38 25.18
C VAL A 74 -11.89 -2.22 23.80
N ALA A 75 -11.54 -3.33 23.14
CA ALA A 75 -10.92 -3.33 21.82
C ALA A 75 -11.78 -2.64 20.75
N ILE A 76 -13.10 -2.82 20.78
CA ILE A 76 -14.03 -2.26 19.80
C ILE A 76 -14.00 -0.72 19.83
N PRO A 77 -14.35 -0.04 20.95
CA PRO A 77 -14.35 1.41 20.97
C PRO A 77 -12.97 2.02 20.72
N THR A 78 -11.88 1.38 21.18
CA THR A 78 -10.54 1.90 20.91
C THR A 78 -10.16 1.79 19.43
N ALA A 79 -10.58 0.75 18.73
CA ALA A 79 -10.38 0.60 17.30
C ALA A 79 -11.17 1.68 16.52
N MET A 80 -12.43 1.90 16.89
CA MET A 80 -13.26 2.95 16.26
C MET A 80 -12.65 4.34 16.44
N ILE A 81 -12.28 4.69 17.67
CA ILE A 81 -11.65 5.99 17.99
C ILE A 81 -10.33 6.15 17.24
N SER A 82 -9.48 5.11 17.27
CA SER A 82 -8.17 5.14 16.60
C SER A 82 -8.30 5.25 15.08
N ASP A 83 -9.28 4.60 14.47
CA ASP A 83 -9.49 4.68 13.03
C ASP A 83 -9.96 6.07 12.62
N THR A 84 -11.04 6.55 13.26
CA THR A 84 -11.64 7.84 12.97
C THR A 84 -10.67 8.99 13.21
N ILE A 85 -10.09 9.10 14.41
CA ILE A 85 -9.14 10.19 14.72
C ILE A 85 -7.88 10.06 13.86
N GLY A 86 -7.37 8.84 13.68
CA GLY A 86 -6.18 8.59 12.88
C GLY A 86 -6.37 8.98 11.40
N PHE A 87 -7.57 8.81 10.84
CA PHE A 87 -7.88 9.26 9.48
C PHE A 87 -7.88 10.79 9.38
N PHE A 88 -8.54 11.49 10.31
CA PHE A 88 -8.59 12.96 10.28
C PHE A 88 -7.23 13.61 10.52
N LEU A 89 -6.34 12.99 11.29
CA LEU A 89 -4.98 13.50 11.51
C LEU A 89 -4.03 13.18 10.34
N TYR A 90 -4.21 12.02 9.70
CA TYR A 90 -3.34 11.52 8.62
C TYR A 90 -4.22 10.98 7.47
N PRO A 91 -4.88 11.86 6.70
CA PRO A 91 -5.80 11.43 5.64
C PRO A 91 -5.03 10.71 4.52
N THR A 92 -5.53 9.52 4.16
CA THR A 92 -4.99 8.68 3.08
C THR A 92 -6.08 8.36 2.07
N GLY A 93 -6.61 9.36 1.41
CA GLY A 93 -7.75 9.23 0.47
C GLY A 93 -9.09 9.60 1.08
N ASP A 94 -10.18 9.08 0.51
CA ASP A 94 -11.54 9.37 0.96
C ASP A 94 -11.91 8.55 2.19
N TYR A 95 -12.65 9.16 3.12
CA TYR A 95 -13.15 8.47 4.30
C TYR A 95 -14.34 7.57 3.94
N PHE A 96 -14.16 6.28 4.11
CA PHE A 96 -15.21 5.29 3.92
C PHE A 96 -15.39 4.46 5.20
N LEU A 97 -16.47 4.69 5.92
CA LEU A 97 -16.74 4.11 7.24
C LEU A 97 -16.52 2.59 7.34
N PRO A 98 -16.86 1.76 6.35
CA PRO A 98 -16.63 0.31 6.42
C PRO A 98 -15.16 -0.10 6.63
N PHE A 99 -14.16 0.73 6.28
CA PHE A 99 -12.76 0.42 6.58
C PHE A 99 -12.48 0.27 8.08
N MET A 100 -13.25 0.94 8.92
CA MET A 100 -13.18 0.79 10.38
C MET A 100 -13.37 -0.66 10.85
N LEU A 101 -14.11 -1.48 10.09
CA LEU A 101 -14.31 -2.90 10.40
C LEU A 101 -12.99 -3.70 10.39
N THR A 102 -12.02 -3.31 9.54
CA THR A 102 -10.70 -3.96 9.48
C THR A 102 -9.91 -3.70 10.76
N GLU A 103 -10.01 -2.49 11.30
CA GLU A 103 -9.37 -2.10 12.55
C GLU A 103 -10.01 -2.79 13.77
N ILE A 104 -11.34 -2.85 13.80
CA ILE A 104 -12.09 -3.57 14.84
C ILE A 104 -11.73 -5.06 14.79
N ALA A 105 -11.78 -5.70 13.61
CA ALA A 105 -11.50 -7.12 13.45
C ALA A 105 -10.05 -7.46 13.84
N SER A 106 -9.06 -6.66 13.42
CA SER A 106 -7.65 -6.85 13.78
C SER A 106 -7.44 -6.77 15.29
N THR A 107 -7.99 -5.73 15.93
CA THR A 107 -7.85 -5.52 17.37
C THR A 107 -8.55 -6.63 18.15
N MET A 108 -9.72 -7.06 17.68
CA MET A 108 -10.48 -8.17 18.27
C MET A 108 -9.70 -9.49 18.19
N ILE A 109 -9.09 -9.82 17.04
CA ILE A 109 -8.29 -11.04 16.89
C ILE A 109 -7.10 -11.04 17.86
N TYR A 110 -6.39 -9.91 17.99
CA TYR A 110 -5.33 -9.79 18.98
C TYR A 110 -5.85 -10.00 20.42
N ALA A 111 -6.98 -9.40 20.77
CA ALA A 111 -7.57 -9.56 22.09
C ALA A 111 -7.97 -11.01 22.38
N LEU A 112 -8.62 -11.67 21.43
CA LEU A 112 -9.03 -13.08 21.59
C LEU A 112 -7.83 -14.02 21.75
N CYS A 113 -6.71 -13.73 21.10
CA CYS A 113 -5.50 -14.56 21.16
C CYS A 113 -4.59 -14.26 22.34
N LEU A 114 -4.54 -13.00 22.82
CA LEU A 114 -3.50 -12.53 23.74
C LEU A 114 -4.01 -12.09 25.11
N TYR A 115 -5.31 -11.72 25.24
CA TYR A 115 -5.86 -11.25 26.51
C TYR A 115 -6.00 -12.39 27.54
N ARG A 116 -5.48 -12.16 28.74
CA ARG A 116 -5.55 -13.08 29.90
C ARG A 116 -5.23 -14.54 29.54
N CYS A 117 -4.21 -14.76 28.77
CA CYS A 117 -3.73 -16.09 28.43
C CYS A 117 -2.21 -16.19 28.61
N LYS A 118 -1.68 -17.42 28.57
CA LYS A 118 -0.24 -17.66 28.50
C LYS A 118 0.25 -17.25 27.10
N VAL A 119 0.93 -16.11 27.01
CA VAL A 119 1.44 -15.60 25.75
C VAL A 119 2.62 -16.45 25.29
N THR A 120 2.49 -17.06 24.10
CA THR A 120 3.52 -17.90 23.47
C THR A 120 3.75 -17.45 22.04
N PRO A 121 4.94 -17.73 21.44
CA PRO A 121 5.18 -17.40 20.02
C PRO A 121 4.11 -17.98 19.09
N THR A 122 3.63 -19.20 19.38
CA THR A 122 2.55 -19.82 18.59
C THR A 122 1.27 -19.01 18.61
N ARG A 123 0.85 -18.45 19.76
CA ARG A 123 -0.35 -17.60 19.85
C ARG A 123 -0.16 -16.28 19.11
N VAL A 124 1.05 -15.71 19.15
CA VAL A 124 1.39 -14.49 18.39
C VAL A 124 1.34 -14.78 16.90
N MET A 125 1.96 -15.87 16.44
CA MET A 125 1.90 -16.30 15.03
C MET A 125 0.46 -16.58 14.60
N LEU A 126 -0.35 -17.24 15.41
CA LEU A 126 -1.75 -17.54 15.12
C LEU A 126 -2.58 -16.27 15.00
N SER A 127 -2.38 -15.28 15.88
CA SER A 127 -3.06 -13.99 15.78
C SER A 127 -2.71 -13.26 14.47
N ARG A 128 -1.43 -13.25 14.08
CA ARG A 128 -1.00 -12.67 12.82
C ARG A 128 -1.55 -13.42 11.61
N PHE A 129 -1.55 -14.75 11.66
CA PHE A 129 -2.12 -15.58 10.61
C PHE A 129 -3.61 -15.24 10.37
N PHE A 130 -4.41 -15.18 11.43
CA PHE A 130 -5.82 -14.84 11.32
C PHE A 130 -6.03 -13.41 10.81
N ILE A 131 -5.20 -12.45 11.22
CA ILE A 131 -5.27 -11.09 10.70
C ILE A 131 -4.90 -11.06 9.21
N CYS A 132 -3.82 -11.71 8.79
CA CYS A 132 -3.43 -11.78 7.39
C CYS A 132 -4.54 -12.42 6.53
N LEU A 133 -5.10 -13.54 6.99
CA LEU A 133 -6.13 -14.27 6.23
C LEU A 133 -7.47 -13.55 6.24
N PHE A 134 -8.06 -13.33 7.42
CA PHE A 134 -9.44 -12.84 7.50
C PHE A 134 -9.55 -11.33 7.33
N VAL A 135 -8.59 -10.57 7.83
CA VAL A 135 -8.67 -9.10 7.73
C VAL A 135 -8.04 -8.59 6.47
N ASN A 136 -6.73 -8.88 6.26
CA ASN A 136 -6.00 -8.27 5.15
C ASN A 136 -6.36 -8.88 3.79
N ILE A 137 -6.63 -10.19 3.71
CA ILE A 137 -6.95 -10.85 2.43
C ILE A 137 -8.46 -10.80 2.19
N VAL A 138 -9.28 -11.29 3.13
CA VAL A 138 -10.73 -11.43 2.86
C VAL A 138 -11.47 -10.12 3.10
N LEU A 139 -11.50 -9.62 4.34
CA LEU A 139 -12.33 -8.48 4.71
C LEU A 139 -11.95 -7.21 3.96
N GLN A 140 -10.66 -6.93 3.88
CA GLN A 140 -10.17 -5.72 3.20
C GLN A 140 -10.46 -5.74 1.69
N GLN A 141 -10.37 -6.90 1.03
CA GLN A 141 -10.76 -7.01 -0.38
C GLN A 141 -12.25 -6.76 -0.59
N LEU A 142 -13.10 -7.32 0.27
CA LEU A 142 -14.55 -7.11 0.20
C LEU A 142 -14.92 -5.63 0.41
N ILE A 143 -14.28 -4.97 1.38
CA ILE A 143 -14.53 -3.54 1.65
C ILE A 143 -14.04 -2.66 0.49
N PHE A 144 -12.87 -2.94 -0.10
CA PHE A 144 -12.42 -2.23 -1.29
C PHE A 144 -13.34 -2.44 -2.50
N ALA A 145 -13.82 -3.67 -2.71
CA ALA A 145 -14.78 -3.93 -3.76
C ALA A 145 -16.09 -3.16 -3.53
N TRP A 146 -16.57 -3.13 -2.29
CA TRP A 146 -17.74 -2.32 -1.92
C TRP A 146 -17.49 -0.83 -2.16
N TRP A 147 -16.34 -0.30 -1.77
CA TRP A 147 -15.97 1.09 -2.01
C TRP A 147 -15.95 1.45 -3.50
N TYR A 148 -15.37 0.57 -4.36
CA TYR A 148 -15.37 0.80 -5.81
C TYR A 148 -16.78 0.80 -6.42
N VAL A 149 -17.68 -0.05 -5.94
CA VAL A 149 -19.09 -0.01 -6.34
C VAL A 149 -19.74 1.30 -5.88
N TYR A 150 -19.47 1.72 -4.66
CA TYR A 150 -19.99 2.96 -4.09
C TYR A 150 -19.60 4.21 -4.88
N ILE A 151 -18.35 4.27 -5.36
CA ILE A 151 -17.87 5.39 -6.21
C ILE A 151 -18.18 5.24 -7.70
N GLY A 152 -19.05 4.29 -8.09
CA GLY A 152 -19.50 4.09 -9.46
C GLY A 152 -18.48 3.42 -10.40
N SER A 153 -17.54 2.66 -9.86
CA SER A 153 -16.50 1.97 -10.64
C SER A 153 -16.56 0.43 -10.48
N PRO A 154 -17.64 -0.25 -10.92
CA PRO A 154 -17.84 -1.69 -10.68
C PRO A 154 -16.79 -2.58 -11.37
N GLU A 155 -16.21 -2.15 -12.49
CA GLU A 155 -15.12 -2.89 -13.15
C GLU A 155 -13.86 -2.97 -12.27
N LYS A 156 -13.54 -1.89 -11.54
CA LYS A 156 -12.43 -1.90 -10.57
C LYS A 156 -12.73 -2.84 -9.39
N ALA A 157 -14.00 -2.99 -9.00
CA ALA A 157 -14.40 -3.92 -7.95
C ALA A 157 -14.13 -5.38 -8.35
N LYS A 158 -14.41 -5.78 -9.59
CA LYS A 158 -14.09 -7.12 -10.10
C LYS A 158 -12.59 -7.38 -10.09
N ASN A 159 -11.81 -6.42 -10.58
CA ASN A 159 -10.34 -6.52 -10.58
C ASN A 159 -9.75 -6.58 -9.17
N GLN A 160 -10.39 -5.96 -8.19
CA GLN A 160 -9.95 -5.98 -6.79
C GLN A 160 -10.08 -7.37 -6.16
N ILE A 161 -11.12 -8.15 -6.50
CA ILE A 161 -11.36 -9.48 -5.92
C ILE A 161 -10.63 -10.57 -6.71
N LEU A 162 -10.82 -10.61 -8.03
CA LEU A 162 -10.38 -11.70 -8.90
C LEU A 162 -9.14 -11.37 -9.72
N GLY A 163 -8.74 -10.09 -9.75
CA GLY A 163 -7.65 -9.62 -10.60
C GLY A 163 -6.30 -9.53 -9.88
N ILE A 164 -5.40 -8.87 -10.54
CA ILE A 164 -3.99 -8.67 -10.18
C ILE A 164 -3.81 -8.06 -8.78
N MET A 165 -4.66 -7.09 -8.41
CA MET A 165 -4.60 -6.44 -7.09
C MET A 165 -4.89 -7.42 -5.95
N GLY A 166 -5.84 -8.34 -6.14
CA GLY A 166 -6.14 -9.39 -5.18
C GLY A 166 -4.96 -10.35 -4.97
N MET A 167 -4.36 -10.82 -6.05
CA MET A 167 -3.20 -11.72 -6.00
C MET A 167 -1.98 -11.04 -5.37
N ALA A 168 -1.66 -9.81 -5.76
CA ALA A 168 -0.57 -9.03 -5.17
C ALA A 168 -0.72 -8.88 -3.65
N ARG A 169 -1.95 -8.69 -3.17
CA ARG A 169 -2.24 -8.60 -1.73
C ARG A 169 -2.01 -9.92 -1.00
N ILE A 170 -2.42 -11.05 -1.59
CA ILE A 170 -2.17 -12.38 -1.03
C ILE A 170 -0.67 -12.63 -0.90
N LEU A 171 0.09 -12.41 -1.96
CA LEU A 171 1.53 -12.60 -1.98
C LEU A 171 2.27 -11.66 -1.01
N LYS A 172 1.85 -10.40 -0.93
CA LYS A 172 2.36 -9.46 0.06
C LYS A 172 2.17 -10.01 1.48
N ASN A 173 0.96 -10.42 1.84
CA ASN A 173 0.69 -10.94 3.18
C ASN A 173 1.44 -12.24 3.48
N LEU A 174 1.64 -13.11 2.50
CA LEU A 174 2.45 -14.32 2.66
C LEU A 174 3.92 -13.99 2.95
N ALA A 175 4.51 -13.02 2.26
CA ALA A 175 5.89 -12.59 2.47
C ALA A 175 6.07 -11.82 3.80
N PHE A 176 5.10 -10.99 4.19
CA PHE A 176 5.20 -10.17 5.41
C PHE A 176 4.84 -10.92 6.69
N PHE A 177 3.99 -11.94 6.62
CA PHE A 177 3.57 -12.72 7.80
C PHE A 177 4.73 -13.19 8.69
N PRO A 178 5.81 -13.80 8.17
CA PRO A 178 6.94 -14.21 8.98
C PRO A 178 7.65 -13.03 9.66
N ILE A 179 7.89 -11.95 8.92
CA ILE A 179 8.58 -10.76 9.42
C ILE A 179 7.79 -10.12 10.55
N GLU A 180 6.50 -9.86 10.32
CA GLU A 180 5.61 -9.25 11.30
C GLU A 180 5.42 -10.12 12.54
N SER A 181 5.38 -11.46 12.37
CA SER A 181 5.30 -12.41 13.49
C SER A 181 6.55 -12.36 14.37
N VAL A 182 7.74 -12.27 13.76
CA VAL A 182 9.01 -12.14 14.49
C VAL A 182 9.08 -10.79 15.22
N VAL A 183 8.82 -9.70 14.51
CA VAL A 183 8.86 -8.33 15.09
C VAL A 183 7.90 -8.22 16.27
N LEU A 184 6.67 -8.67 16.10
CA LEU A 184 5.67 -8.65 17.18
C LEU A 184 6.06 -9.52 18.37
N THR A 185 6.61 -10.72 18.13
CA THR A 185 7.05 -11.61 19.20
C THR A 185 8.21 -11.00 19.99
N LEU A 186 9.19 -10.42 19.31
CA LEU A 186 10.31 -9.72 19.94
C LEU A 186 9.84 -8.52 20.78
N PHE A 187 8.92 -7.72 20.23
CA PHE A 187 8.33 -6.60 20.94
C PHE A 187 7.59 -7.07 22.21
N LEU A 188 6.71 -8.06 22.10
CA LEU A 188 5.97 -8.59 23.25
C LEU A 188 6.88 -9.26 24.28
N ARG A 189 8.01 -9.84 23.87
CA ARG A 189 9.02 -10.39 24.78
C ARG A 189 9.59 -9.34 25.73
N VAL A 190 9.71 -8.08 25.26
CA VAL A 190 10.14 -6.95 26.07
C VAL A 190 8.98 -6.38 26.89
N MET A 191 7.80 -6.23 26.27
CA MET A 191 6.67 -5.51 26.87
C MET A 191 5.90 -6.33 27.91
N VAL A 192 5.78 -7.64 27.75
CA VAL A 192 5.02 -8.49 28.68
C VAL A 192 5.58 -8.47 30.11
N PRO A 193 6.91 -8.57 30.36
CA PRO A 193 7.45 -8.41 31.72
C PRO A 193 7.16 -7.04 32.32
N VAL A 194 7.22 -5.97 31.50
CA VAL A 194 6.95 -4.60 31.95
C VAL A 194 5.48 -4.46 32.38
N THR A 195 4.55 -4.90 31.53
CA THR A 195 3.11 -4.83 31.83
C THR A 195 2.70 -5.70 33.03
N ASN A 196 3.34 -6.87 33.21
CA ASN A 196 3.14 -7.71 34.39
C ASN A 196 3.62 -7.01 35.68
N ARG A 197 4.79 -6.35 35.66
CA ARG A 197 5.32 -5.59 36.81
C ARG A 197 4.43 -4.38 37.16
N MET A 198 3.85 -3.73 36.15
CA MET A 198 2.90 -2.63 36.34
C MET A 198 1.52 -3.10 36.81
N GLY A 199 1.29 -4.41 36.88
CA GLY A 199 0.01 -4.99 37.24
C GLY A 199 -1.10 -4.75 36.21
N LEU A 200 -0.74 -4.50 34.96
CA LEU A 200 -1.68 -4.30 33.84
C LEU A 200 -2.10 -5.63 33.22
N THR A 201 -1.19 -6.60 33.19
CA THR A 201 -1.44 -7.94 32.66
C THR A 201 -1.01 -9.01 33.69
N TYR A 202 -1.50 -10.23 33.47
CA TYR A 202 -1.02 -11.41 34.15
C TYR A 202 -0.95 -12.56 33.15
N THR A 203 0.25 -13.00 32.84
CA THR A 203 0.47 -14.01 31.78
C THR A 203 0.90 -15.39 32.33
N GLY A 204 0.96 -15.56 33.65
CA GLY A 204 1.19 -16.85 34.30
C GLY A 204 2.59 -17.45 34.19
N SER A 205 3.54 -16.72 33.56
CA SER A 205 4.92 -17.21 33.42
C SER A 205 5.90 -16.04 33.40
N ASP A 206 7.16 -16.29 33.79
CA ASP A 206 8.28 -15.39 33.55
C ASP A 206 8.48 -15.27 32.05
N ALA A 207 8.00 -14.14 31.52
CA ALA A 207 7.73 -13.96 30.11
C ALA A 207 8.98 -14.04 29.21
N LYS A 208 10.19 -13.90 29.75
CA LYS A 208 11.43 -14.00 28.96
C LYS A 208 11.62 -15.38 28.32
N ASP A 209 11.23 -16.44 29.03
CA ASP A 209 11.39 -17.82 28.55
C ASP A 209 10.18 -18.31 27.77
N ALA A 210 8.99 -17.79 28.07
CA ALA A 210 7.75 -18.17 27.39
C ALA A 210 7.69 -17.70 25.92
N LEU A 211 8.42 -16.64 25.55
CA LEU A 211 8.42 -16.05 24.19
C LEU A 211 9.71 -16.37 23.41
N LYS A 212 10.32 -17.53 23.67
CA LYS A 212 11.42 -18.05 22.84
C LYS A 212 10.88 -18.90 21.70
N PHE A 213 11.38 -18.64 20.50
CA PHE A 213 11.08 -19.48 19.34
C PHE A 213 11.74 -20.85 19.49
N THR A 214 11.04 -21.89 19.12
CA THR A 214 11.62 -23.22 18.95
C THR A 214 12.30 -23.34 17.59
N GLY A 215 13.26 -24.24 17.44
CA GLY A 215 13.94 -24.46 16.15
C GLY A 215 12.97 -24.78 15.02
N LYS A 216 11.89 -25.53 15.29
CA LYS A 216 10.84 -25.84 14.31
C LYS A 216 10.10 -24.56 13.86
N GLN A 217 9.78 -23.65 14.79
CA GLN A 217 9.11 -22.39 14.46
C GLN A 217 10.01 -21.49 13.62
N ILE A 218 11.30 -21.40 13.95
CA ILE A 218 12.26 -20.64 13.16
C ILE A 218 12.34 -21.20 11.73
N ALA A 219 12.51 -22.53 11.61
CA ALA A 219 12.57 -23.18 10.31
C ALA A 219 11.29 -22.92 9.48
N THR A 220 10.11 -23.07 10.10
CA THR A 220 8.83 -22.79 9.43
C THR A 220 8.73 -21.34 8.95
N LEU A 221 9.10 -20.37 9.78
CA LEU A 221 9.06 -18.94 9.43
C LEU A 221 10.05 -18.62 8.30
N THR A 222 11.24 -19.23 8.34
CA THR A 222 12.25 -19.06 7.27
C THR A 222 11.76 -19.64 5.94
N VAL A 223 11.19 -20.85 5.95
CA VAL A 223 10.61 -21.45 4.73
C VAL A 223 9.49 -20.60 4.18
N LEU A 224 8.56 -20.13 5.03
CA LEU A 224 7.47 -19.26 4.59
C LEU A 224 7.96 -17.92 4.04
N LEU A 225 9.02 -17.35 4.63
CA LEU A 225 9.63 -16.13 4.12
C LEU A 225 10.24 -16.34 2.73
N VAL A 226 11.04 -17.39 2.56
CA VAL A 226 11.69 -17.71 1.27
C VAL A 226 10.65 -17.99 0.20
N VAL A 227 9.65 -18.83 0.51
CA VAL A 227 8.56 -19.16 -0.43
C VAL A 227 7.73 -17.92 -0.74
N GLY A 228 7.34 -17.14 0.27
CA GLY A 228 6.55 -15.92 0.09
C GLY A 228 7.27 -14.87 -0.77
N CYS A 229 8.54 -14.62 -0.48
CA CYS A 229 9.36 -13.70 -1.28
C CYS A 229 9.59 -14.24 -2.71
N GLY A 230 9.84 -15.55 -2.86
CA GLY A 230 10.00 -16.19 -4.16
C GLY A 230 8.73 -16.10 -5.01
N CYS A 231 7.57 -16.39 -4.44
CA CYS A 231 6.29 -16.26 -5.12
C CYS A 231 5.98 -14.81 -5.48
N ALA A 232 6.22 -13.86 -4.57
CA ALA A 232 6.03 -12.45 -4.83
C ALA A 232 6.95 -11.95 -5.97
N PHE A 233 8.22 -12.32 -5.93
CA PHE A 233 9.18 -12.00 -6.98
C PHE A 233 8.78 -12.59 -8.32
N GLY A 234 8.45 -13.89 -8.37
CA GLY A 234 8.03 -14.58 -9.59
C GLY A 234 6.76 -13.97 -10.19
N TYR A 235 5.78 -13.65 -9.33
CA TYR A 235 4.55 -12.99 -9.78
C TYR A 235 4.80 -11.57 -10.31
N MET A 236 5.64 -10.79 -9.63
CA MET A 236 6.02 -9.46 -10.09
C MET A 236 6.73 -9.55 -11.44
N GLN A 237 7.67 -10.48 -11.58
CA GLN A 237 8.39 -10.68 -12.83
C GLN A 237 7.44 -11.08 -13.98
N TYR A 238 6.53 -12.01 -13.73
CA TYR A 238 5.51 -12.40 -14.70
C TYR A 238 4.61 -11.23 -15.09
N TYR A 239 4.10 -10.50 -14.10
CA TYR A 239 3.21 -9.36 -14.30
C TYR A 239 3.86 -8.26 -15.14
N TYR A 240 5.09 -7.86 -14.78
CA TYR A 240 5.80 -6.81 -15.52
C TYR A 240 6.19 -7.26 -16.93
N ASN A 241 6.43 -8.56 -17.15
CA ASN A 241 6.72 -9.07 -18.47
C ASN A 241 5.49 -9.15 -19.38
N THR A 242 4.31 -9.41 -18.82
CA THR A 242 3.08 -9.62 -19.60
C THR A 242 2.23 -8.36 -19.75
N THR A 243 2.22 -7.47 -18.77
CA THR A 243 1.30 -6.31 -18.74
C THR A 243 1.98 -4.95 -18.82
N ASN A 244 3.33 -4.88 -18.78
CA ASN A 244 4.09 -3.63 -18.71
C ASN A 244 3.50 -2.67 -17.68
N LEU A 245 3.98 -2.71 -16.46
CA LEU A 245 3.44 -1.85 -15.41
C LEU A 245 3.67 -0.38 -15.77
N ILE A 246 2.60 0.42 -15.67
CA ILE A 246 2.68 1.86 -15.85
C ILE A 246 3.53 2.42 -14.70
N VAL A 247 4.69 2.98 -15.04
CA VAL A 247 5.59 3.63 -14.09
C VAL A 247 5.17 5.08 -13.88
N GLY A 248 4.40 5.63 -14.82
CA GLY A 248 3.89 6.95 -14.74
C GLY A 248 2.53 7.16 -15.41
N SER A 249 1.86 8.24 -14.98
CA SER A 249 0.54 8.66 -15.45
C SER A 249 0.65 9.54 -16.69
N SER A 250 -0.30 9.40 -17.59
CA SER A 250 -0.43 10.28 -18.78
C SER A 250 -0.84 11.73 -18.43
N ASP A 251 -1.24 11.98 -17.17
CA ASP A 251 -1.72 13.29 -16.75
C ASP A 251 -0.64 14.12 -16.04
N GLU A 252 0.51 13.52 -15.73
CA GLU A 252 1.66 14.23 -15.18
C GLU A 252 2.52 14.83 -16.29
N TYR A 253 2.98 16.04 -16.06
CA TYR A 253 3.91 16.76 -16.92
C TYR A 253 5.27 16.04 -17.00
N ARG A 254 5.72 15.71 -18.25
CA ARG A 254 6.92 14.88 -18.47
C ARG A 254 7.78 15.42 -19.60
N TYR A 255 8.18 16.66 -19.48
CA TYR A 255 8.98 17.37 -20.51
C TYR A 255 10.18 16.55 -21.00
N GLY A 256 10.98 16.00 -20.09
CA GLY A 256 12.16 15.20 -20.46
C GLY A 256 11.83 13.93 -21.23
N GLU A 257 10.74 13.23 -20.87
CA GLU A 257 10.28 12.03 -21.57
C GLU A 257 9.77 12.36 -22.97
N ASN A 258 8.97 13.42 -23.10
CA ASN A 258 8.46 13.88 -24.38
C ASN A 258 9.60 14.24 -25.36
N THR A 259 10.60 14.98 -24.87
CA THR A 259 11.77 15.36 -25.68
C THR A 259 12.58 14.16 -26.12
N THR A 260 12.85 13.22 -25.22
CA THR A 260 13.62 12.00 -25.51
C THR A 260 12.91 11.13 -26.55
N VAL A 261 11.58 10.99 -26.45
CA VAL A 261 10.79 10.20 -27.39
C VAL A 261 10.72 10.90 -28.75
N ALA A 262 10.54 12.22 -28.80
CA ALA A 262 10.55 12.99 -30.06
C ALA A 262 11.89 12.83 -30.79
N GLN A 263 13.01 12.93 -30.07
CA GLN A 263 14.35 12.70 -30.61
C GLN A 263 14.51 11.28 -31.15
N ALA A 264 14.05 10.27 -30.42
CA ALA A 264 14.12 8.88 -30.83
C ALA A 264 13.31 8.60 -32.11
N VAL A 265 12.17 9.25 -32.27
CA VAL A 265 11.36 9.15 -33.49
C VAL A 265 12.06 9.85 -34.68
N ALA A 266 12.61 11.05 -34.45
CA ALA A 266 13.37 11.79 -35.47
C ALA A 266 14.61 11.04 -35.96
N ASP A 267 15.33 10.39 -35.02
CA ASP A 267 16.54 9.63 -35.35
C ASP A 267 16.22 8.30 -36.10
N SER A 268 15.03 7.74 -35.88
CA SER A 268 14.63 6.47 -36.51
C SER A 268 14.06 6.61 -37.91
N ASP A 269 13.43 7.73 -38.23
CA ASP A 269 12.86 8.01 -39.54
C ASP A 269 13.11 9.48 -39.97
N PRO A 270 14.02 9.69 -40.92
CA PRO A 270 14.34 11.06 -41.41
C PRO A 270 13.14 11.85 -41.95
N ALA A 271 12.05 11.19 -42.32
CA ALA A 271 10.81 11.87 -42.73
C ALA A 271 10.14 12.65 -41.60
N TYR A 272 10.49 12.33 -40.37
CA TYR A 272 9.98 12.97 -39.14
C TYR A 272 11.05 13.79 -38.40
N ALA A 273 12.24 13.96 -38.99
CA ALA A 273 13.34 14.77 -38.45
C ALA A 273 13.06 16.27 -38.71
N ASP A 274 11.93 16.77 -38.21
CA ASP A 274 11.49 18.17 -38.35
C ASP A 274 11.45 18.81 -36.94
N GLU A 275 11.87 20.08 -36.87
CA GLU A 275 11.80 20.87 -35.63
C GLU A 275 10.37 21.06 -35.13
N THR A 276 9.37 20.84 -35.98
CA THR A 276 7.94 20.91 -35.65
C THR A 276 7.39 19.63 -35.06
N LEU A 277 8.18 18.54 -34.99
CA LEU A 277 7.77 17.29 -34.37
C LEU A 277 7.65 17.44 -32.85
N VAL A 278 6.51 17.01 -32.31
CA VAL A 278 6.23 16.93 -30.89
C VAL A 278 5.69 15.55 -30.58
N ALA A 279 6.31 14.86 -29.63
CA ALA A 279 5.79 13.58 -29.11
C ALA A 279 5.23 13.81 -27.70
N ILE A 280 3.99 13.41 -27.47
CA ILE A 280 3.34 13.51 -26.16
C ILE A 280 3.22 12.11 -25.56
N VAL A 281 4.03 11.82 -24.55
CA VAL A 281 4.03 10.53 -23.88
C VAL A 281 2.70 10.33 -23.15
N THR A 282 1.95 9.33 -23.60
CA THR A 282 0.66 8.96 -23.00
C THR A 282 0.78 7.85 -21.98
N LYS A 283 1.85 7.03 -22.10
CA LYS A 283 2.10 5.90 -21.22
C LYS A 283 3.60 5.62 -21.15
N SER A 284 4.12 5.43 -19.95
CA SER A 284 5.46 4.89 -19.73
C SER A 284 5.39 3.64 -18.87
N SER A 285 6.18 2.63 -19.18
CA SER A 285 6.21 1.38 -18.47
C SER A 285 7.60 0.77 -18.45
N LYS A 286 7.88 -0.03 -17.42
CA LYS A 286 9.17 -0.66 -17.20
C LYS A 286 8.97 -2.06 -16.67
N LYS A 287 9.77 -3.03 -17.12
CA LYS A 287 9.80 -4.39 -16.57
C LYS A 287 10.46 -4.39 -15.19
N PHE A 288 9.97 -5.22 -14.29
CA PHE A 288 10.57 -5.37 -12.96
C PHE A 288 12.03 -5.81 -13.07
N LEU A 289 12.95 -5.06 -12.46
CA LEU A 289 14.40 -5.21 -12.59
C LEU A 289 14.95 -5.11 -14.03
N GLY A 290 14.14 -4.75 -15.01
CA GLY A 290 14.59 -4.43 -16.34
C GLY A 290 15.26 -3.06 -16.41
N SER A 291 16.10 -2.85 -17.40
CA SER A 291 16.66 -1.54 -17.75
C SER A 291 15.97 -0.88 -18.92
N GLU A 292 14.91 -1.50 -19.43
CA GLU A 292 14.18 -1.03 -20.63
C GLU A 292 12.94 -0.25 -20.20
N MET A 293 12.88 1.04 -20.61
CA MET A 293 11.71 1.89 -20.49
C MET A 293 10.94 1.83 -21.81
N HIS A 294 9.66 1.53 -21.73
CA HIS A 294 8.75 1.51 -22.86
C HIS A 294 7.87 2.75 -22.81
N TYR A 295 7.94 3.56 -23.87
CA TYR A 295 7.14 4.75 -24.01
C TYR A 295 6.12 4.56 -25.13
N THR A 296 4.88 4.95 -24.90
CA THR A 296 3.87 5.12 -25.93
C THR A 296 3.52 6.60 -25.99
N ALA A 297 3.67 7.21 -27.14
CA ALA A 297 3.44 8.63 -27.35
C ALA A 297 2.58 8.87 -28.59
N ILE A 298 1.76 9.91 -28.54
CA ILE A 298 1.11 10.43 -29.74
C ILE A 298 2.04 11.47 -30.34
N CYS A 299 2.33 11.32 -31.62
CA CYS A 299 3.18 12.24 -32.38
C CYS A 299 2.34 13.24 -33.12
N TYR A 300 2.71 14.51 -33.01
CA TYR A 300 2.07 15.62 -33.66
C TYR A 300 3.08 16.41 -34.48
N ARG A 301 2.62 16.99 -35.56
CA ARG A 301 3.31 18.07 -36.26
C ARG A 301 2.67 19.39 -35.85
N VAL A 302 3.48 20.39 -35.55
CA VAL A 302 2.99 21.72 -35.21
C VAL A 302 2.60 22.44 -36.49
N ASP A 303 1.36 22.90 -36.56
CA ASP A 303 0.93 23.82 -37.65
C ASP A 303 1.28 25.26 -37.28
N PRO A 304 2.16 25.94 -38.07
CA PRO A 304 2.61 27.30 -37.76
C PRO A 304 1.49 28.34 -37.72
N GLU A 305 0.48 28.20 -38.59
CA GLU A 305 -0.65 29.11 -38.65
C GLU A 305 -1.59 28.90 -37.46
N GLY A 306 -1.93 27.65 -37.19
CA GLY A 306 -2.74 27.27 -36.04
C GLY A 306 -2.06 27.60 -34.71
N LEU A 307 -0.73 27.41 -34.60
CA LEU A 307 0.05 27.78 -33.41
C LEU A 307 0.01 29.29 -33.15
N SER A 308 0.10 30.10 -34.18
CA SER A 308 0.04 31.57 -34.04
C SER A 308 -1.30 32.02 -33.47
N ALA A 309 -2.39 31.40 -33.94
CA ALA A 309 -3.76 31.67 -33.49
C ALA A 309 -4.10 31.06 -32.10
N TYR A 310 -3.38 30.02 -31.68
CA TYR A 310 -3.64 29.34 -30.42
C TYR A 310 -3.16 30.16 -29.22
N SER A 311 -4.07 30.48 -28.31
CA SER A 311 -3.77 31.26 -27.11
C SER A 311 -3.25 30.39 -25.99
N LEU A 312 -1.97 30.56 -25.64
CA LEU A 312 -1.33 29.93 -24.48
C LEU A 312 -0.99 31.00 -23.45
N THR A 313 -1.48 30.83 -22.23
CA THR A 313 -1.27 31.78 -21.13
C THR A 313 0.22 31.91 -20.82
N GLY A 314 0.77 33.13 -20.94
CA GLY A 314 2.17 33.42 -20.62
C GLY A 314 3.16 33.19 -21.78
N CYS A 315 2.70 32.89 -23.00
CA CYS A 315 3.54 32.69 -24.18
C CYS A 315 3.25 33.77 -25.21
N GLU A 316 4.23 34.66 -25.46
CA GLU A 316 4.11 35.77 -26.41
C GLU A 316 4.76 35.45 -27.78
N THR A 317 5.81 34.60 -27.78
CA THR A 317 6.54 34.23 -29.02
C THR A 317 6.20 32.83 -29.48
N GLY A 318 6.39 32.55 -30.78
CA GLY A 318 6.18 31.20 -31.35
C GLY A 318 7.08 30.14 -30.73
N GLU A 319 8.32 30.47 -30.38
CA GLU A 319 9.25 29.56 -29.68
C GLU A 319 8.76 29.20 -28.29
N GLN A 320 8.29 30.18 -27.52
CA GLN A 320 7.72 29.92 -26.18
C GLN A 320 6.47 29.03 -26.27
N LYS A 321 5.62 29.25 -27.28
CA LYS A 321 4.45 28.40 -27.52
C LYS A 321 4.85 26.96 -27.87
N LEU A 322 5.86 26.79 -28.74
CA LEU A 322 6.37 25.48 -29.13
C LEU A 322 6.96 24.71 -27.93
N GLU A 323 7.73 25.39 -27.11
CA GLU A 323 8.32 24.81 -25.92
C GLU A 323 7.25 24.43 -24.89
N ALA A 324 6.23 25.27 -24.73
CA ALA A 324 5.07 24.97 -23.90
C ALA A 324 4.28 23.75 -24.42
N ILE A 325 4.14 23.58 -25.73
CA ILE A 325 3.49 22.41 -26.32
C ILE A 325 4.33 21.14 -26.12
N ARG A 326 5.64 21.19 -26.32
CA ARG A 326 6.55 20.07 -26.02
C ARG A 326 6.46 19.60 -24.59
N ALA A 327 6.05 20.50 -23.73
CA ALA A 327 5.88 20.29 -22.30
C ALA A 327 4.47 19.79 -21.88
N MET A 328 3.53 19.68 -22.79
CA MET A 328 2.15 19.31 -22.46
C MET A 328 1.98 17.84 -22.09
N SER A 329 0.98 17.58 -21.27
CA SER A 329 0.40 16.26 -21.09
C SER A 329 -0.68 15.98 -22.15
N LYS A 330 -1.20 14.74 -22.17
CA LYS A 330 -2.17 14.28 -23.17
C LYS A 330 -3.38 15.21 -23.32
N THR A 331 -4.01 15.60 -22.21
CA THR A 331 -5.27 16.37 -22.25
C THR A 331 -5.12 17.78 -22.85
N PRO A 332 -4.10 18.59 -22.44
CA PRO A 332 -3.84 19.86 -23.09
C PRO A 332 -3.46 19.72 -24.57
N ALA A 333 -2.65 18.70 -24.91
CA ALA A 333 -2.24 18.47 -26.30
C ALA A 333 -3.42 18.11 -27.22
N SER A 334 -4.36 17.26 -26.74
CA SER A 334 -5.59 16.97 -27.51
C SER A 334 -6.44 18.22 -27.76
N LYS A 335 -6.54 19.13 -26.79
CA LYS A 335 -7.24 20.40 -26.95
C LYS A 335 -6.54 21.32 -27.96
N ALA A 336 -5.21 21.33 -27.99
CA ALA A 336 -4.44 22.08 -28.96
C ALA A 336 -4.61 21.51 -30.39
N ALA A 337 -4.72 20.20 -30.53
CA ALA A 337 -5.01 19.53 -31.79
C ALA A 337 -6.44 19.81 -32.26
N GLU A 338 -7.43 19.77 -31.40
CA GLU A 338 -8.81 20.15 -31.71
C GLU A 338 -8.92 21.63 -32.16
N ALA A 339 -8.06 22.49 -31.64
CA ALA A 339 -7.97 23.90 -32.03
C ALA A 339 -7.16 24.16 -33.32
N GLY A 340 -6.63 23.11 -33.95
CA GLY A 340 -5.87 23.21 -35.20
C GLY A 340 -4.41 23.65 -35.04
N ALA A 341 -3.89 23.70 -33.81
CA ALA A 341 -2.49 24.02 -33.54
C ALA A 341 -1.53 22.84 -33.74
N LEU A 342 -2.07 21.62 -33.71
CA LEU A 342 -1.33 20.36 -33.85
C LEU A 342 -2.05 19.44 -34.82
N GLU A 343 -1.30 18.80 -35.71
CA GLU A 343 -1.76 17.75 -36.61
C GLU A 343 -1.24 16.40 -36.08
N GLU A 344 -2.14 15.46 -35.79
CA GLU A 344 -1.75 14.10 -35.34
C GLU A 344 -1.21 13.31 -36.52
N ILE A 345 0.01 12.83 -36.44
CA ILE A 345 0.69 12.04 -37.48
C ILE A 345 0.77 10.54 -37.16
N GLY A 346 0.51 10.13 -35.93
CA GLY A 346 0.47 8.74 -35.53
C GLY A 346 0.89 8.52 -34.10
N THR A 347 1.00 7.23 -33.72
CA THR A 347 1.41 6.80 -32.38
C THR A 347 2.79 6.13 -32.44
N ALA A 348 3.73 6.61 -31.63
CA ALA A 348 5.05 6.03 -31.52
C ALA A 348 5.15 5.11 -30.29
N THR A 349 5.79 3.95 -30.49
CA THR A 349 6.24 3.06 -29.41
C THR A 349 7.76 3.04 -29.40
N VAL A 350 8.37 3.58 -28.34
CA VAL A 350 9.82 3.73 -28.21
C VAL A 350 10.30 2.97 -26.99
N VAL A 351 11.35 2.17 -27.16
CA VAL A 351 12.02 1.44 -26.06
C VAL A 351 13.43 2.00 -25.90
N ILE A 352 13.72 2.48 -24.69
CA ILE A 352 14.99 3.15 -24.36
C ILE A 352 15.64 2.41 -23.18
N ASN A 353 16.94 2.21 -23.25
CA ASN A 353 17.70 1.70 -22.10
C ASN A 353 17.89 2.83 -21.08
N GLU A 354 17.28 2.70 -19.89
CA GLU A 354 17.31 3.70 -18.83
C GLU A 354 18.74 4.06 -18.35
N LYS A 355 19.66 3.08 -18.39
CA LYS A 355 21.03 3.28 -17.88
C LYS A 355 21.94 3.95 -18.89
N THR A 356 21.75 3.66 -20.17
CA THR A 356 22.64 4.15 -21.24
C THR A 356 22.01 5.27 -22.07
N GLY A 357 20.70 5.49 -21.95
CA GLY A 357 19.94 6.42 -22.79
C GLY A 357 19.80 5.98 -24.25
N GLN A 358 20.29 4.77 -24.61
CA GLN A 358 20.23 4.29 -26.00
C GLN A 358 18.85 3.82 -26.38
N VAL A 359 18.39 4.20 -27.57
CA VAL A 359 17.16 3.71 -28.19
C VAL A 359 17.39 2.27 -28.64
N ILE A 360 16.57 1.34 -28.13
CA ILE A 360 16.59 -0.07 -28.49
C ILE A 360 15.70 -0.34 -29.70
N SER A 361 14.52 0.26 -29.69
CA SER A 361 13.56 0.17 -30.79
C SER A 361 12.65 1.38 -30.82
N CYS A 362 12.26 1.80 -32.03
CA CYS A 362 11.29 2.83 -32.26
C CYS A 362 10.36 2.37 -33.39
N GLN A 363 9.05 2.43 -33.17
CA GLN A 363 8.04 2.08 -34.16
C GLN A 363 6.99 3.19 -34.17
N LEU A 364 6.71 3.75 -35.33
CA LEU A 364 5.64 4.71 -35.55
C LEU A 364 4.51 4.01 -36.33
N GLU A 365 3.32 3.98 -35.76
CA GLU A 365 2.08 3.51 -36.36
C GLU A 365 1.27 4.73 -36.81
N LYS A 366 0.92 4.79 -38.11
CA LYS A 366 0.13 5.86 -38.71
C LYS A 366 -1.34 5.65 -38.50
#